data_0f280902aa22b6b88a6bf2a086ea3fc0
#
_entry.id   0f280902aa22b6b88a6bf2a086ea3fc0
#
_cell.length_a   1.000
_cell.length_b   1.000
_cell.length_c   1.000
_cell.angle_alpha   90.00
_cell.angle_beta   90.00
_cell.angle_gamma   90.00
#
_symmetry.space_group_name_H-M   'P 1'
#
loop_
_entity.id
_entity.type
_entity.pdbx_description
1 polymer ?
#
loop_
_entity_poly.entity_id
_entity_poly.type
_entity_poly.pdbx_seq_one_letter_code
_entity_poly.pdbx_strand_id
1 'polypeptide(L)'
;MENTERLDFIEFRMDLLREGTDFCKYLYDCKITREQLDELYSVMDYYRSKVDNGEEISSAEYETKVLSIVDNMMLDYHFCEDFARFLWEERRYEEVFPALYSHSNKFQHLFK
;
A
#
# COMPACT_ATOMS: atom_id res chain seq x y z
N MET A 1 21.19 -8.61 -10.37
CA MET A 1 20.52 -9.23 -9.19
C MET A 1 21.25 -10.52 -8.84
N GLU A 2 21.64 -10.64 -7.60
CA GLU A 2 22.28 -11.84 -7.12
C GLU A 2 21.29 -12.99 -7.04
N ASN A 3 21.82 -14.23 -7.07
CA ASN A 3 20.97 -15.44 -7.03
C ASN A 3 20.07 -15.46 -5.78
N THR A 4 20.63 -15.04 -4.63
CA THR A 4 19.87 -15.01 -3.37
C THR A 4 18.68 -14.06 -3.44
N GLU A 5 18.87 -12.86 -4.00
CA GLU A 5 17.81 -11.88 -4.17
C GLU A 5 16.73 -12.39 -5.11
N ARG A 6 17.15 -13.07 -6.18
CA ARG A 6 16.23 -13.65 -7.15
C ARG A 6 15.38 -14.74 -6.49
N LEU A 7 15.99 -15.60 -5.70
CA LEU A 7 15.27 -16.67 -5.01
C LEU A 7 14.29 -16.10 -3.98
N ASP A 8 14.71 -15.08 -3.23
CA ASP A 8 13.83 -14.40 -2.27
C ASP A 8 12.61 -13.80 -2.98
N PHE A 9 12.82 -13.17 -4.12
CA PHE A 9 11.73 -12.59 -4.89
C PHE A 9 10.76 -13.67 -5.36
N ILE A 10 11.27 -14.78 -5.89
CA ILE A 10 10.44 -15.89 -6.35
C ILE A 10 9.62 -16.47 -5.18
N GLU A 11 10.27 -16.69 -4.03
CA GLU A 11 9.59 -17.22 -2.84
C GLU A 11 8.48 -16.27 -2.37
N PHE A 12 8.75 -14.97 -2.34
CA PHE A 12 7.77 -13.97 -1.96
C PHE A 12 6.56 -14.00 -2.91
N ARG A 13 6.81 -14.07 -4.21
CA ARG A 13 5.73 -14.14 -5.20
C ARG A 13 4.89 -15.40 -5.04
N MET A 14 5.54 -16.52 -4.75
CA MET A 14 4.81 -17.77 -4.48
C MET A 14 3.95 -17.66 -3.23
N ASP A 15 4.46 -17.01 -2.18
CA ASP A 15 3.70 -16.78 -0.96
C ASP A 15 2.46 -15.93 -1.24
N LEU A 16 2.58 -14.90 -2.06
CA LEU A 16 1.44 -14.06 -2.45
C LEU A 16 0.36 -14.88 -3.16
N LEU A 17 0.77 -15.75 -4.08
CA LEU A 17 -0.17 -16.62 -4.79
C LEU A 17 -0.81 -17.62 -3.86
N ARG A 18 -0.05 -18.16 -2.90
CA ARG A 18 -0.56 -19.14 -1.94
C ARG A 18 -1.63 -18.54 -1.04
N GLU A 19 -1.43 -17.31 -0.58
CA GLU A 19 -2.43 -16.64 0.22
C GLU A 19 -3.68 -16.29 -0.58
N GLY A 20 -3.51 -15.90 -1.84
CA GLY A 20 -4.57 -15.77 -2.81
C GLY A 20 -5.62 -14.70 -2.56
N THR A 21 -5.39 -13.77 -1.61
CA THR A 21 -6.31 -12.65 -1.41
C THR A 21 -6.22 -11.68 -2.57
N ASP A 22 -7.25 -10.84 -2.74
CA ASP A 22 -7.22 -9.81 -3.79
C ASP A 22 -6.04 -8.88 -3.62
N PHE A 23 -5.72 -8.52 -2.37
CA PHE A 23 -4.56 -7.69 -2.07
C PHE A 23 -3.26 -8.38 -2.51
N CYS A 24 -3.09 -9.66 -2.18
CA CYS A 24 -1.89 -10.41 -2.55
C CYS A 24 -1.76 -10.55 -4.06
N LYS A 25 -2.87 -10.79 -4.75
CA LYS A 25 -2.86 -10.86 -6.22
C LYS A 25 -2.46 -9.51 -6.83
N TYR A 26 -2.95 -8.42 -6.26
CA TYR A 26 -2.62 -7.09 -6.72
C TYR A 26 -1.11 -6.81 -6.56
N LEU A 27 -0.55 -7.15 -5.40
CA LEU A 27 0.89 -6.99 -5.16
C LEU A 27 1.71 -7.84 -6.15
N TYR A 28 1.24 -9.05 -6.42
CA TYR A 28 1.89 -9.93 -7.39
C TYR A 28 1.91 -9.28 -8.78
N ASP A 29 0.77 -8.76 -9.22
CA ASP A 29 0.65 -8.13 -10.53
C ASP A 29 1.51 -6.88 -10.64
N CYS A 30 1.67 -6.13 -9.55
CA CYS A 30 2.50 -4.93 -9.52
C CYS A 30 3.99 -5.25 -9.37
N LYS A 31 4.34 -6.52 -9.16
CA LYS A 31 5.73 -6.98 -9.00
C LYS A 31 6.42 -6.35 -7.78
N ILE A 32 5.66 -6.11 -6.71
CA ILE A 32 6.19 -5.57 -5.46
C ILE A 32 7.12 -6.59 -4.81
N THR A 33 8.27 -6.14 -4.32
CA THR A 33 9.20 -7.00 -3.59
C THR A 33 8.86 -7.02 -2.10
N ARG A 34 9.41 -8.00 -1.37
CA ARG A 34 9.22 -8.08 0.08
C ARG A 34 9.73 -6.81 0.77
N GLU A 35 10.88 -6.32 0.35
CA GLU A 35 11.48 -5.11 0.93
C GLU A 35 10.61 -3.89 0.69
N GLN A 36 10.07 -3.76 -0.52
CA GLN A 36 9.16 -2.67 -0.83
C GLN A 36 7.89 -2.75 0.02
N LEU A 37 7.34 -3.96 0.17
CA LEU A 37 6.14 -4.14 0.99
C LEU A 37 6.41 -3.75 2.44
N ASP A 38 7.56 -4.14 3.01
CA ASP A 38 7.93 -3.77 4.37
C ASP A 38 8.03 -2.25 4.51
N GLU A 39 8.63 -1.57 3.52
CA GLU A 39 8.71 -0.11 3.53
C GLU A 39 7.32 0.54 3.40
N LEU A 40 6.46 -0.04 2.58
CA LEU A 40 5.08 0.45 2.44
C LEU A 40 4.32 0.31 3.76
N TYR A 41 4.48 -0.80 4.46
CA TYR A 41 3.88 -0.96 5.78
C TYR A 41 4.41 0.06 6.78
N SER A 42 5.70 0.41 6.70
CA SER A 42 6.28 1.45 7.55
C SER A 42 5.62 2.81 7.30
N VAL A 43 5.31 3.11 6.04
CA VAL A 43 4.56 4.33 5.69
C VAL A 43 3.17 4.28 6.32
N MET A 44 2.48 3.15 6.25
CA MET A 44 1.16 3.00 6.84
C MET A 44 1.21 3.15 8.37
N ASP A 45 2.22 2.58 9.02
CA ASP A 45 2.41 2.74 10.47
C ASP A 45 2.60 4.21 10.85
N TYR A 46 3.37 4.94 10.05
CA TYR A 46 3.60 6.37 10.26
C TYR A 46 2.29 7.16 10.21
N TYR A 47 1.48 6.93 9.19
CA TYR A 47 0.21 7.66 9.03
C TYR A 47 -0.82 7.23 10.06
N ARG A 48 -0.86 5.96 10.41
CA ARG A 48 -1.74 5.47 11.47
C ARG A 48 -1.44 6.16 12.79
N SER A 49 -0.16 6.30 13.12
CA SER A 49 0.25 6.99 14.33
C SER A 49 -0.20 8.44 14.33
N LYS A 50 -0.07 9.13 13.18
CA LYS A 50 -0.53 10.51 13.05
C LYS A 50 -2.04 10.63 13.24
N VAL A 51 -2.80 9.77 12.60
CA VAL A 51 -4.27 9.79 12.72
C VAL A 51 -4.69 9.50 14.16
N ASP A 52 -4.06 8.52 14.80
CA ASP A 52 -4.37 8.16 16.18
C ASP A 52 -4.07 9.30 17.15
N ASN A 53 -3.11 10.15 16.81
CA ASN A 53 -2.75 11.34 17.60
C ASN A 53 -3.60 12.57 17.26
N GLY A 54 -4.58 12.42 16.38
CA GLY A 54 -5.46 13.53 15.98
C GLY A 54 -4.84 14.51 15.00
N GLU A 55 -3.73 14.15 14.38
CA GLU A 55 -3.07 15.01 13.39
C GLU A 55 -3.71 14.86 12.02
N GLU A 56 -3.73 15.95 11.26
CA GLU A 56 -4.18 15.90 9.87
C GLU A 56 -3.09 15.30 9.01
N ILE A 57 -3.51 14.54 7.98
CA ILE A 57 -2.59 13.94 7.02
C ILE A 57 -2.99 14.34 5.61
N SER A 58 -2.02 14.30 4.70
CA SER A 58 -2.17 14.74 3.32
C SER A 58 -2.04 13.55 2.37
N SER A 59 -3.01 13.37 1.49
CA SER A 59 -2.90 12.34 0.45
C SER A 59 -1.72 12.61 -0.48
N ALA A 60 -1.44 13.87 -0.79
CA ALA A 60 -0.30 14.23 -1.66
C ALA A 60 1.03 13.81 -1.03
N GLU A 61 1.21 14.05 0.27
CA GLU A 61 2.42 13.63 0.98
C GLU A 61 2.53 12.11 1.02
N TYR A 62 1.43 11.43 1.32
CA TYR A 62 1.37 9.98 1.34
C TYR A 62 1.78 9.40 -0.03
N GLU A 63 1.20 9.93 -1.10
CA GLU A 63 1.50 9.46 -2.45
C GLU A 63 2.97 9.68 -2.81
N THR A 64 3.54 10.81 -2.42
CA THR A 64 4.96 11.08 -2.64
C THR A 64 5.82 10.03 -1.94
N LYS A 65 5.51 9.69 -0.69
CA LYS A 65 6.27 8.70 0.07
C LYS A 65 6.14 7.30 -0.54
N VAL A 66 4.93 6.90 -0.92
CA VAL A 66 4.69 5.59 -1.52
C VAL A 66 5.41 5.48 -2.86
N LEU A 67 5.27 6.49 -3.71
CA LEU A 67 5.88 6.45 -5.04
C LEU A 67 7.41 6.45 -4.97
N SER A 68 8.01 7.05 -3.94
CA SER A 68 9.47 6.99 -3.78
C SER A 68 9.97 5.57 -3.50
N ILE A 69 9.13 4.73 -2.91
CA ILE A 69 9.48 3.32 -2.63
C ILE A 69 9.42 2.48 -3.91
N VAL A 70 8.49 2.80 -4.81
CA VAL A 70 8.23 2.02 -6.03
C VAL A 70 8.61 2.80 -7.29
N ASP A 71 9.55 3.73 -7.19
CA ASP A 71 9.90 4.68 -8.26
C ASP A 71 10.48 4.03 -9.51
N ASN A 72 11.03 2.82 -9.37
CA ASN A 72 11.58 2.07 -10.51
C ASN A 72 10.55 1.22 -11.22
N MET A 73 9.27 1.35 -10.85
CA MET A 73 8.20 0.47 -11.35
C MET A 73 7.10 1.34 -11.95
N MET A 74 6.95 1.66 -13.01
CA MET A 74 5.98 2.51 -13.70
C MET A 74 4.58 2.56 -13.03
N LEU A 75 4.56 2.77 -11.71
CA LEU A 75 3.35 2.91 -10.91
C LEU A 75 3.06 4.38 -10.64
N ASP A 76 1.79 4.72 -10.47
CA ASP A 76 1.36 6.09 -10.25
C ASP A 76 0.46 6.21 -9.00
N TYR A 77 -0.22 7.35 -8.84
CA TYR A 77 -1.06 7.59 -7.67
C TYR A 77 -2.18 6.56 -7.52
N HIS A 78 -2.60 5.90 -8.59
CA HIS A 78 -3.62 4.84 -8.48
C HIS A 78 -3.14 3.70 -7.61
N PHE A 79 -1.85 3.36 -7.69
CA PHE A 79 -1.27 2.35 -6.80
C PHE A 79 -1.38 2.80 -5.34
N CYS A 80 -1.12 4.07 -5.05
CA CYS A 80 -1.19 4.61 -3.70
C CYS A 80 -2.60 4.48 -3.13
N GLU A 81 -3.60 4.83 -3.93
CA GLU A 81 -5.01 4.71 -3.56
C GLU A 81 -5.39 3.25 -3.33
N ASP A 82 -5.03 2.39 -4.27
CA ASP A 82 -5.38 0.98 -4.22
C ASP A 82 -4.75 0.29 -3.02
N PHE A 83 -3.50 0.58 -2.73
CA PHE A 83 -2.78 -0.03 -1.60
C PHE A 83 -3.50 0.28 -0.28
N ALA A 84 -3.82 1.55 -0.04
CA ALA A 84 -4.51 1.94 1.18
C ALA A 84 -5.93 1.35 1.24
N ARG A 85 -6.62 1.32 0.10
CA ARG A 85 -7.99 0.80 0.03
C ARG A 85 -8.04 -0.70 0.29
N PHE A 86 -7.14 -1.48 -0.29
CA PHE A 86 -7.08 -2.92 -0.04
C PHE A 86 -6.88 -3.22 1.43
N LEU A 87 -5.97 -2.50 2.08
CA LEU A 87 -5.75 -2.68 3.52
C LEU A 87 -7.00 -2.34 4.32
N TRP A 88 -7.67 -1.24 3.96
CA TRP A 88 -8.91 -0.83 4.60
C TRP A 88 -9.99 -1.91 4.45
N GLU A 89 -10.13 -2.48 3.26
CA GLU A 89 -11.11 -3.55 3.01
C GLU A 89 -10.81 -4.81 3.83
N GLU A 90 -9.53 -5.08 4.11
CA GLU A 90 -9.10 -6.19 4.96
C GLU A 90 -9.11 -5.84 6.44
N ARG A 91 -9.62 -4.67 6.81
CA ARG A 91 -9.66 -4.17 8.18
C ARG A 91 -8.27 -4.02 8.80
N ARG A 92 -7.32 -3.59 7.98
CA ARG A 92 -5.95 -3.29 8.38
C ARG A 92 -5.71 -1.82 8.14
N TYR A 93 -5.14 -1.11 9.13
CA TYR A 93 -4.94 0.34 9.04
C TYR A 93 -6.24 1.06 8.70
N GLU A 94 -7.34 0.64 9.34
CA GLU A 94 -8.70 1.07 9.00
C GLU A 94 -8.88 2.59 9.03
N GLU A 95 -8.13 3.29 9.87
CA GLU A 95 -8.26 4.74 10.03
C GLU A 95 -7.54 5.52 8.94
N VAL A 96 -6.58 4.90 8.23
CA VAL A 96 -5.69 5.62 7.30
C VAL A 96 -6.39 5.97 5.98
N PHE A 97 -7.01 5.01 5.32
CA PHE A 97 -7.64 5.26 4.03
C PHE A 97 -8.72 6.35 4.12
N PRO A 98 -9.66 6.30 5.08
CA PRO A 98 -10.64 7.38 5.21
C PRO A 98 -10.00 8.74 5.49
N ALA A 99 -8.97 8.79 6.33
CA ALA A 99 -8.29 10.05 6.64
C ALA A 99 -7.62 10.65 5.41
N LEU A 100 -7.10 9.80 4.52
CA LEU A 100 -6.45 10.27 3.29
C LEU A 100 -7.46 10.67 2.22
N TYR A 101 -8.54 9.92 2.05
CA TYR A 101 -9.36 9.99 0.84
C TYR A 101 -10.85 10.23 1.06
N SER A 102 -11.32 10.43 2.31
CA SER A 102 -12.75 10.65 2.56
C SER A 102 -13.30 11.91 1.89
N HIS A 103 -12.43 12.87 1.58
CA HIS A 103 -12.81 14.11 0.90
C HIS A 103 -12.80 13.98 -0.63
N SER A 104 -12.32 12.86 -1.15
CA SER A 104 -12.24 12.63 -2.58
C SER A 104 -13.62 12.25 -3.13
N ASN A 105 -14.08 12.93 -4.16
CA ASN A 105 -15.34 12.58 -4.81
C ASN A 105 -15.34 11.15 -5.35
N LYS A 106 -14.19 10.68 -5.77
CA LYS A 106 -14.00 9.35 -6.32
C LYS A 106 -14.39 8.25 -5.34
N PHE A 107 -14.16 8.47 -4.05
CA PHE A 107 -14.36 7.44 -3.02
C PHE A 107 -15.53 7.72 -2.09
N GLN A 108 -16.31 8.78 -2.32
CA GLN A 108 -17.37 9.15 -1.38
C GLN A 108 -18.41 8.06 -1.19
N HIS A 109 -18.69 7.28 -2.23
CA HIS A 109 -19.67 6.19 -2.14
C HIS A 109 -19.24 5.10 -1.14
N LEU A 110 -17.97 5.01 -0.81
CA LEU A 110 -17.47 4.01 0.13
C LEU A 110 -17.68 4.41 1.59
N PHE A 111 -17.96 5.69 1.86
CA PHE A 111 -18.02 6.23 3.23
C PHE A 111 -19.42 6.68 3.63
N LYS A 112 -20.43 6.21 2.92
CA LYS A 112 -21.84 6.51 3.26
C LYS A 112 -22.33 5.67 4.41
#